data_97452b8d4d5b4bf77152fac9186aac1c
#
_entry.id   97452b8d4d5b4bf77152fac9186aac1c
#
_cell.length_a   1.000
_cell.length_b   1.000
_cell.length_c   1.000
_cell.angle_alpha   90.00
_cell.angle_beta   90.00
_cell.angle_gamma   90.00
#
_symmetry.space_group_name_H-M   'P 1'
#
loop_
_entity.id
_entity.type
_entity.pdbx_description
1 polymer ?
#
loop_
_entity_poly.entity_id
_entity_poly.type
_entity_poly.pdbx_seq_one_letter_code
_entity_poly.pdbx_strand_id
1 'polypeptide(L)'
;MGRELVVVKLGGSVVTDKSRPFSYRTKVVAALGRAMAASGQRIVLVHGGGSFGHPVAKRYGLSSSPSRSTAEGVSRTREAMFRLNQLVCASLTQAGLHPFTFAPFTLLRDARGAARWVDALLDSNLMPVTFGDVIPDDRGFRIMSGD
;
A
#
# COMPACT_ATOMS: atom_id res chain seq x y z
N MET A 1 -27.22 9.81 -9.07
CA MET A 1 -26.23 8.88 -9.64
C MET A 1 -25.36 8.36 -8.48
N GLY A 2 -25.27 7.04 -8.34
CA GLY A 2 -24.42 6.44 -7.33
C GLY A 2 -22.94 6.77 -7.59
N ARG A 3 -22.15 6.99 -6.52
CA ARG A 3 -20.70 7.15 -6.62
C ARG A 3 -20.08 5.86 -7.15
N GLU A 4 -19.36 5.92 -8.24
CA GLU A 4 -18.68 4.77 -8.83
C GLU A 4 -17.55 4.28 -7.92
N LEU A 5 -17.37 2.96 -7.83
CA LEU A 5 -16.22 2.37 -7.15
C LEU A 5 -15.03 2.33 -8.09
N VAL A 6 -13.93 2.96 -7.68
CA VAL A 6 -12.70 3.03 -8.45
C VAL A 6 -11.55 2.44 -7.64
N VAL A 7 -10.79 1.53 -8.24
CA VAL A 7 -9.53 1.06 -7.66
C VAL A 7 -8.38 1.86 -8.29
N VAL A 8 -7.66 2.61 -7.47
CA VAL A 8 -6.52 3.42 -7.88
C VAL A 8 -5.23 2.76 -7.44
N LYS A 9 -4.30 2.56 -8.37
CA LYS A 9 -2.96 2.10 -8.05
C LYS A 9 -1.95 3.24 -8.22
N LEU A 10 -1.18 3.51 -7.17
CA LEU A 10 -0.01 4.38 -7.22
C LEU A 10 1.26 3.54 -7.22
N GLY A 11 1.90 3.40 -8.38
CA GLY A 11 3.16 2.66 -8.51
C GLY A 11 4.28 3.25 -7.65
N GLY A 12 5.27 2.44 -7.28
CA GLY A 12 6.38 2.88 -6.44
C GLY A 12 7.15 4.09 -6.99
N SER A 13 7.25 4.24 -8.31
CA SER A 13 7.86 5.41 -8.96
C SER A 13 7.00 6.67 -8.93
N VAL A 14 5.71 6.53 -8.69
CA VAL A 14 4.80 7.66 -8.49
C VAL A 14 4.96 8.21 -7.07
N VAL A 15 4.95 7.34 -6.07
CA VAL A 15 5.00 7.73 -4.66
C VAL A 15 6.40 8.03 -4.14
N THR A 16 7.46 7.52 -4.83
CA THR A 16 8.85 7.70 -4.40
C THR A 16 9.76 8.08 -5.56
N ASP A 17 10.89 8.71 -5.24
CA ASP A 17 12.00 8.87 -6.18
C ASP A 17 12.92 7.63 -6.09
N LYS A 18 12.90 6.80 -7.13
CA LYS A 18 13.69 5.56 -7.19
C LYS A 18 15.21 5.78 -7.28
N SER A 19 15.65 6.99 -7.62
CA SER A 19 17.08 7.34 -7.68
C SER A 19 17.69 7.53 -6.29
N ARG A 20 16.87 7.70 -5.25
CA ARG A 20 17.28 7.95 -3.88
C ARG A 20 16.55 7.04 -2.90
N PRO A 21 17.27 6.30 -2.04
CA PRO A 21 16.64 5.49 -0.99
C PRO A 21 15.76 6.34 -0.08
N PHE A 22 14.62 5.79 0.33
CA PHE A 22 13.68 6.40 1.26
C PHE A 22 13.22 7.83 0.88
N SER A 23 13.15 8.13 -0.41
CA SER A 23 12.75 9.44 -0.92
C SER A 23 11.27 9.46 -1.32
N TYR A 24 10.42 10.04 -0.48
CA TYR A 24 8.99 10.16 -0.68
C TYR A 24 8.63 11.42 -1.48
N ARG A 25 7.72 11.31 -2.46
CA ARG A 25 7.29 12.41 -3.31
C ARG A 25 6.06 13.13 -2.74
N THR A 26 6.22 13.82 -1.62
CA THR A 26 5.15 14.49 -0.88
C THR A 26 4.25 15.35 -1.77
N LYS A 27 4.81 16.21 -2.61
CA LYS A 27 4.03 17.13 -3.48
C LYS A 27 3.19 16.38 -4.51
N VAL A 28 3.72 15.29 -5.07
CA VAL A 28 3.01 14.46 -6.06
C VAL A 28 1.83 13.76 -5.40
N VAL A 29 2.07 13.08 -4.28
CA VAL A 29 1.00 12.35 -3.59
C VAL A 29 -0.06 13.28 -3.02
N ALA A 30 0.32 14.47 -2.51
CA ALA A 30 -0.62 15.49 -2.08
C ALA A 30 -1.51 16.01 -3.23
N ALA A 31 -0.93 16.21 -4.42
CA ALA A 31 -1.70 16.62 -5.61
C ALA A 31 -2.69 15.53 -6.05
N LEU A 32 -2.24 14.27 -6.09
CA LEU A 32 -3.11 13.12 -6.39
C LEU A 32 -4.21 12.96 -5.34
N GLY A 33 -3.89 13.13 -4.05
CA GLY A 33 -4.86 13.11 -2.97
C GLY A 33 -5.97 14.15 -3.17
N ARG A 34 -5.63 15.39 -3.51
CA ARG A 34 -6.62 16.43 -3.82
C ARG A 34 -7.47 16.08 -5.04
N ALA A 35 -6.89 15.53 -6.08
CA ALA A 35 -7.64 15.10 -7.28
C ALA A 35 -8.62 13.97 -6.93
N MET A 36 -8.20 12.99 -6.12
CA MET A 36 -9.07 11.92 -5.65
C MET A 36 -10.20 12.46 -4.76
N ALA A 37 -9.91 13.39 -3.84
CA ALA A 37 -10.93 14.04 -3.02
C ALA A 37 -11.96 14.80 -3.86
N ALA A 38 -11.50 15.54 -4.88
CA ALA A 38 -12.37 16.30 -5.77
C ALA A 38 -13.22 15.43 -6.70
N SER A 39 -12.81 14.19 -6.98
CA SER A 39 -13.55 13.28 -7.86
C SER A 39 -14.91 12.84 -7.31
N GLY A 40 -15.08 12.88 -5.99
CA GLY A 40 -16.30 12.42 -5.32
C GLY A 40 -16.57 10.91 -5.43
N GLN A 41 -15.63 10.12 -5.96
CA GLN A 41 -15.77 8.68 -6.16
C GLN A 41 -15.51 7.88 -4.87
N ARG A 42 -15.99 6.63 -4.84
CA ARG A 42 -15.61 5.65 -3.81
C ARG A 42 -14.30 5.02 -4.24
N ILE A 43 -13.22 5.27 -3.50
CA ILE A 43 -11.87 4.86 -3.92
C ILE A 43 -11.28 3.83 -2.98
N VAL A 44 -10.75 2.75 -3.56
CA VAL A 44 -9.80 1.84 -2.92
C VAL A 44 -8.42 2.14 -3.47
N LEU A 45 -7.44 2.42 -2.61
CA LEU A 45 -6.09 2.76 -3.00
C LEU A 45 -5.13 1.59 -2.78
N VAL A 46 -4.28 1.33 -3.77
CA VAL A 46 -3.15 0.41 -3.66
C VAL A 46 -1.86 1.16 -4.01
N HIS A 47 -0.81 1.05 -3.18
CA HIS A 47 0.48 1.64 -3.54
C HIS A 47 1.64 0.66 -3.52
N GLY A 48 2.65 0.92 -4.34
CA GLY A 48 3.87 0.13 -4.43
C GLY A 48 4.93 0.55 -3.42
N GLY A 49 6.03 -0.22 -3.35
CA GLY A 49 7.12 -0.03 -2.38
C GLY A 49 8.19 1.00 -2.77
N GLY A 50 8.38 1.21 -4.07
CA GLY A 50 9.34 2.19 -4.58
C GLY A 50 10.72 2.13 -3.93
N SER A 51 11.27 3.29 -3.58
CA SER A 51 12.59 3.42 -2.95
C SER A 51 12.62 3.06 -1.45
N PHE A 52 11.49 2.68 -0.86
CA PHE A 52 11.40 2.19 0.52
C PHE A 52 11.51 0.66 0.57
N GLY A 53 10.64 -0.05 -0.14
CA GLY A 53 10.55 -1.51 -0.05
C GLY A 53 11.57 -2.24 -0.90
N HIS A 54 11.74 -1.86 -2.19
CA HIS A 54 12.57 -2.61 -3.12
C HIS A 54 14.05 -2.71 -2.72
N PRO A 55 14.75 -1.63 -2.29
CA PRO A 55 16.15 -1.73 -1.89
C PRO A 55 16.36 -2.62 -0.66
N VAL A 56 15.46 -2.55 0.31
CA VAL A 56 15.53 -3.37 1.53
C VAL A 56 15.28 -4.83 1.18
N ALA A 57 14.21 -5.12 0.45
CA ALA A 57 13.90 -6.48 0.00
C ALA A 57 15.06 -7.12 -0.78
N LYS A 58 15.64 -6.37 -1.73
CA LYS A 58 16.79 -6.82 -2.51
C LYS A 58 18.01 -7.13 -1.63
N ARG A 59 18.30 -6.28 -0.66
CA ARG A 59 19.43 -6.48 0.29
C ARG A 59 19.32 -7.80 1.04
N TYR A 60 18.11 -8.23 1.40
CA TYR A 60 17.86 -9.45 2.15
C TYR A 60 17.41 -10.64 1.30
N GLY A 61 17.50 -10.53 -0.03
CA GLY A 61 17.15 -11.61 -0.96
C GLY A 61 15.67 -11.97 -1.02
N LEU A 62 14.80 -11.06 -0.60
CA LEU A 62 13.34 -11.22 -0.70
C LEU A 62 12.87 -10.94 -2.13
N SER A 63 12.01 -11.81 -2.65
CA SER A 63 11.41 -11.69 -3.99
C SER A 63 9.94 -12.13 -3.99
N SER A 64 9.31 -12.14 -5.18
CA SER A 64 7.97 -12.70 -5.37
C SER A 64 7.91 -14.22 -5.22
N SER A 65 9.07 -14.90 -5.36
CA SER A 65 9.17 -16.34 -5.09
C SER A 65 9.39 -16.59 -3.60
N PRO A 66 8.71 -17.59 -3.01
CA PRO A 66 8.91 -17.92 -1.60
C PRO A 66 10.35 -18.34 -1.32
N SER A 67 10.92 -17.82 -0.25
CA SER A 67 12.28 -18.16 0.18
C SER A 67 12.40 -18.20 1.70
N ARG A 68 13.38 -18.96 2.19
CA ARG A 68 13.79 -18.87 3.60
C ARG A 68 14.58 -17.59 3.80
N SER A 69 13.89 -16.55 4.22
CA SER A 69 14.50 -15.26 4.54
C SER A 69 14.79 -15.15 6.02
N THR A 70 15.78 -14.32 6.37
CA THR A 70 16.07 -14.04 7.78
C THR A 70 14.92 -13.26 8.41
N ALA A 71 14.68 -13.47 9.70
CA ALA A 71 13.70 -12.71 10.45
C ALA A 71 13.98 -11.21 10.37
N GLU A 72 15.25 -10.79 10.38
CA GLU A 72 15.65 -9.40 10.20
C GLU A 72 15.21 -8.86 8.83
N GLY A 73 15.47 -9.61 7.75
CA GLY A 73 15.10 -9.18 6.38
C GLY A 73 13.60 -8.97 6.21
N VAL A 74 12.80 -9.91 6.73
CA VAL A 74 11.33 -9.79 6.76
C VAL A 74 10.90 -8.57 7.55
N SER A 75 11.40 -8.42 8.78
CA SER A 75 11.05 -7.32 9.67
C SER A 75 11.42 -5.95 9.09
N ARG A 76 12.64 -5.81 8.58
CA ARG A 76 13.13 -4.56 7.98
C ARG A 76 12.36 -4.16 6.71
N THR A 77 12.02 -5.14 5.87
CA THR A 77 11.25 -4.84 4.66
C THR A 77 9.84 -4.39 5.01
N ARG A 78 9.18 -5.05 5.96
CA ARG A 78 7.86 -4.63 6.43
C ARG A 78 7.89 -3.26 7.10
N GLU A 79 8.87 -2.99 7.97
CA GLU A 79 9.06 -1.68 8.58
C GLU A 79 9.13 -0.57 7.52
N ALA A 80 9.94 -0.76 6.47
CA ALA A 80 10.07 0.19 5.38
C ALA A 80 8.73 0.43 4.65
N MET A 81 7.97 -0.63 4.39
CA MET A 81 6.66 -0.53 3.74
C MET A 81 5.61 0.16 4.61
N PHE A 82 5.55 -0.15 5.89
CA PHE A 82 4.64 0.53 6.82
C PHE A 82 4.98 2.01 6.97
N ARG A 83 6.28 2.36 7.01
CA ARG A 83 6.73 3.74 7.02
C ARG A 83 6.28 4.51 5.77
N LEU A 84 6.43 3.91 4.59
CA LEU A 84 5.92 4.50 3.35
C LEU A 84 4.40 4.68 3.39
N ASN A 85 3.67 3.66 3.85
CA ASN A 85 2.22 3.73 3.97
C ASN A 85 1.77 4.87 4.91
N GLN A 86 2.46 5.08 6.02
CA GLN A 86 2.18 6.22 6.92
C GLN A 86 2.32 7.56 6.21
N LEU A 87 3.37 7.74 5.40
CA LEU A 87 3.57 8.97 4.63
C LEU A 87 2.46 9.18 3.59
N VAL A 88 2.06 8.11 2.89
CA VAL A 88 0.94 8.15 1.94
C VAL A 88 -0.36 8.53 2.67
N CYS A 89 -0.70 7.84 3.74
CA CYS A 89 -1.92 8.12 4.50
C CYS A 89 -1.94 9.54 5.08
N ALA A 90 -0.81 10.04 5.59
CA ALA A 90 -0.71 11.42 6.07
C ALA A 90 -0.99 12.44 4.95
N SER A 91 -0.46 12.22 3.73
CA SER A 91 -0.75 13.08 2.59
C SER A 91 -2.21 13.03 2.15
N LEU A 92 -2.84 11.85 2.20
CA LEU A 92 -4.26 11.69 1.90
C LEU A 92 -5.16 12.39 2.93
N THR A 93 -4.83 12.27 4.22
CA THR A 93 -5.55 12.96 5.31
C THR A 93 -5.47 14.48 5.14
N GLN A 94 -4.30 15.01 4.82
CA GLN A 94 -4.11 16.43 4.53
C GLN A 94 -4.91 16.91 3.29
N ALA A 95 -5.19 16.00 2.37
CA ALA A 95 -6.03 16.26 1.20
C ALA A 95 -7.55 16.15 1.50
N GLY A 96 -7.95 15.86 2.74
CA GLY A 96 -9.35 15.73 3.15
C GLY A 96 -9.96 14.35 2.94
N LEU A 97 -9.13 13.33 2.67
CA LEU A 97 -9.54 11.92 2.61
C LEU A 97 -9.38 11.25 3.98
N HIS A 98 -10.05 10.13 4.18
CA HIS A 98 -10.02 9.37 5.44
C HIS A 98 -9.46 7.96 5.20
N PRO A 99 -8.12 7.79 5.07
CA PRO A 99 -7.52 6.50 4.76
C PRO A 99 -7.66 5.51 5.92
N PHE A 100 -8.00 4.27 5.57
CA PHE A 100 -8.00 3.12 6.48
C PHE A 100 -7.13 2.01 5.90
N THR A 101 -6.02 1.71 6.55
CA THR A 101 -5.03 0.76 6.04
C THR A 101 -5.38 -0.68 6.36
N PHE A 102 -5.32 -1.54 5.33
CA PHE A 102 -5.27 -2.99 5.47
C PHE A 102 -3.87 -3.51 5.19
N ALA A 103 -3.33 -4.32 6.07
CA ALA A 103 -2.15 -5.11 5.73
C ALA A 103 -2.54 -6.18 4.69
N PRO A 104 -1.74 -6.37 3.62
CA PRO A 104 -2.10 -7.30 2.53
C PRO A 104 -2.39 -8.72 3.00
N PHE A 105 -1.66 -9.22 3.98
CA PHE A 105 -1.87 -10.56 4.53
C PHE A 105 -3.27 -10.77 5.11
N THR A 106 -3.87 -9.73 5.68
CA THR A 106 -5.23 -9.77 6.20
C THR A 106 -6.26 -10.00 5.07
N LEU A 107 -6.04 -9.39 3.91
CA LEU A 107 -6.91 -9.51 2.75
C LEU A 107 -6.85 -10.91 2.11
N LEU A 108 -5.70 -11.57 2.16
CA LEU A 108 -5.49 -12.87 1.53
C LEU A 108 -6.13 -14.02 2.29
N ARG A 109 -6.27 -13.91 3.61
CA ARG A 109 -6.80 -15.00 4.43
C ARG A 109 -8.29 -15.23 4.27
N ASP A 110 -9.04 -14.19 3.96
CA ASP A 110 -10.48 -14.25 3.74
C ASP A 110 -10.92 -13.20 2.71
N ALA A 111 -10.86 -13.56 1.44
CA ALA A 111 -11.22 -12.65 0.35
C ALA A 111 -12.71 -12.22 0.40
N ARG A 112 -13.61 -13.09 0.84
CA ARG A 112 -15.06 -12.77 0.94
C ARG A 112 -15.32 -11.83 2.12
N GLY A 113 -14.69 -12.10 3.26
CA GLY A 113 -14.73 -11.20 4.41
C GLY A 113 -14.09 -9.85 4.10
N ALA A 114 -12.96 -9.84 3.39
CA ALA A 114 -12.29 -8.62 2.94
C ALA A 114 -13.21 -7.73 2.08
N ALA A 115 -13.94 -8.31 1.13
CA ALA A 115 -14.89 -7.54 0.30
C ALA A 115 -15.96 -6.84 1.15
N ARG A 116 -16.55 -7.54 2.11
CA ARG A 116 -17.55 -6.96 3.03
C ARG A 116 -16.96 -5.84 3.89
N TRP A 117 -15.72 -5.99 4.37
CA TRP A 117 -15.06 -4.93 5.14
C TRP A 117 -14.75 -3.71 4.28
N VAL A 118 -14.31 -3.91 3.03
CA VAL A 118 -14.08 -2.82 2.09
C VAL A 118 -15.37 -2.04 1.84
N ASP A 119 -16.50 -2.74 1.59
CA ASP A 119 -17.80 -2.09 1.40
C ASP A 119 -18.22 -1.30 2.65
N ALA A 120 -18.11 -1.87 3.84
CA ALA A 120 -18.46 -1.21 5.10
C ALA A 120 -17.62 0.06 5.35
N LEU A 121 -16.33 0.03 5.01
CA LEU A 121 -15.46 1.22 5.11
C LEU A 121 -15.88 2.30 4.12
N LEU A 122 -16.11 1.94 2.88
CA LEU A 122 -16.56 2.87 1.85
C LEU A 122 -17.91 3.50 2.19
N ASP A 123 -18.84 2.73 2.77
CA ASP A 123 -20.14 3.22 3.23
C ASP A 123 -20.00 4.17 4.44
N SER A 124 -18.94 4.01 5.23
CA SER A 124 -18.57 4.91 6.34
C SER A 124 -17.73 6.11 5.90
N ASN A 125 -17.60 6.37 4.60
CA ASN A 125 -16.76 7.42 4.01
C ASN A 125 -15.26 7.28 4.35
N LEU A 126 -14.82 6.06 4.67
CA LEU A 126 -13.41 5.72 4.81
C LEU A 126 -12.85 5.26 3.48
N MET A 127 -11.58 5.53 3.25
CA MET A 127 -10.85 5.14 2.03
C MET A 127 -9.96 3.93 2.34
N PRO A 128 -10.31 2.72 1.88
CA PRO A 128 -9.45 1.56 2.06
C PRO A 128 -8.11 1.76 1.36
N VAL A 129 -7.01 1.51 2.06
CA VAL A 129 -5.65 1.62 1.53
C VAL A 129 -4.90 0.32 1.80
N THR A 130 -4.27 -0.23 0.78
CA THR A 130 -3.35 -1.36 0.91
C THR A 130 -2.08 -1.12 0.09
N PHE A 131 -1.08 -1.98 0.25
CA PHE A 131 0.24 -1.79 -0.32
C PHE A 131 0.97 -3.12 -0.53
N GLY A 132 2.07 -3.12 -1.27
CA GLY A 132 2.96 -4.28 -1.36
C GLY A 132 3.63 -4.57 -0.01
N ASP A 133 3.72 -5.84 0.38
CA ASP A 133 4.32 -6.25 1.67
C ASP A 133 5.01 -7.61 1.55
N VAL A 134 5.74 -7.99 2.58
CA VAL A 134 6.23 -9.35 2.78
C VAL A 134 5.16 -10.16 3.50
N ILE A 135 4.79 -11.28 2.91
CA ILE A 135 3.78 -12.19 3.47
C ILE A 135 4.36 -13.58 3.71
N PRO A 136 3.88 -14.31 4.74
CA PRO A 136 4.22 -15.71 4.91
C PRO A 136 3.64 -16.57 3.78
N ASP A 137 4.34 -17.63 3.46
CA ASP A 137 3.98 -18.64 2.46
C ASP A 137 4.41 -20.02 2.98
N ASP A 138 3.89 -21.10 2.46
CA ASP A 138 4.19 -22.47 2.92
C ASP A 138 5.68 -22.81 2.83
N ARG A 139 6.45 -22.14 1.98
CA ARG A 139 7.89 -22.32 1.78
C ARG A 139 8.74 -21.22 2.40
N GLY A 140 8.17 -20.34 3.23
CA GLY A 140 8.87 -19.25 3.89
C GLY A 140 8.15 -17.91 3.73
N PHE A 141 8.80 -16.94 3.11
CA PHE A 141 8.25 -15.59 2.91
C PHE A 141 8.41 -15.17 1.44
N ARG A 142 7.47 -14.40 0.95
CA ARG A 142 7.53 -13.79 -0.37
C ARG A 142 7.04 -12.36 -0.37
N ILE A 143 7.44 -11.61 -1.38
CA ILE A 143 6.87 -10.29 -1.62
C ILE A 143 5.55 -10.46 -2.36
N MET A 144 4.51 -9.83 -1.84
CA MET A 144 3.27 -9.59 -2.53
C MET A 144 3.30 -8.17 -3.09
N SER A 145 3.26 -8.06 -4.42
CA SER A 145 3.12 -6.76 -5.08
C SER A 145 1.72 -6.19 -4.89
N GLY A 146 1.59 -4.88 -4.99
CA GLY A 146 0.27 -4.23 -5.07
C GLY A 146 -0.44 -4.41 -6.41
N ASP A 147 0.20 -5.13 -7.35
CA ASP A 147 -0.38 -5.41 -8.69
C ASP A 147 -1.43 -6.51 -8.67
#